data_485ae44865efd80c42fed111ee089a8d
#
_entry.id   485ae44865efd80c42fed111ee089a8d
#
_cell.length_a   1.000
_cell.length_b   1.000
_cell.length_c   1.000
_cell.angle_alpha   90.00
_cell.angle_beta   90.00
_cell.angle_gamma   90.00
#
_symmetry.space_group_name_H-M   'P 1'
#
loop_
_entity.id
_entity.type
_entity.pdbx_description
1 polymer ?
#
loop_
_entity_poly.entity_id
_entity_poly.type
_entity_poly.pdbx_seq_one_letter_code
_entity_poly.pdbx_strand_id
1 'polypeptide(L)'
;MFDVEKRTVEELIARYEFEPGLRDIYVEGEFDSDLLTASQAKNANEQYIYSIGTVDIPAALLQSYSLTSGNKQRVLALAKELNRNLEGNFQYLCLTDRDLDFWFQGLEDIRNHKWTEFSSIELHFFNPDFLRHYLFTVCRTKISCFESFLSSFTGILSMAFALRC
;
A
#
# COMPACT_ATOMS: atom_id res chain seq x y z
N MET A 1 -1.19 26.23 3.40
CA MET A 1 -0.83 24.82 3.27
C MET A 1 0.50 24.69 3.99
N PHE A 2 0.52 24.15 5.17
CA PHE A 2 1.77 23.98 5.91
C PHE A 2 2.55 22.88 5.21
N ASP A 3 3.76 23.20 4.76
CA ASP A 3 4.68 22.21 4.21
C ASP A 3 5.06 21.28 5.36
N VAL A 4 4.55 20.06 5.36
CA VAL A 4 4.91 19.08 6.37
C VAL A 4 6.35 18.67 6.07
N GLU A 5 7.25 18.98 6.97
CA GLU A 5 8.67 18.64 6.84
C GLU A 5 8.79 17.11 6.64
N LYS A 6 9.35 16.72 5.49
CA LYS A 6 9.52 15.31 5.14
C LYS A 6 10.76 14.78 5.85
N ARG A 7 10.66 13.57 6.35
CA ARG A 7 11.82 12.85 6.91
C ARG A 7 12.72 12.36 5.80
N THR A 8 14.01 12.51 5.96
CA THR A 8 14.96 11.87 5.05
C THR A 8 15.13 10.38 5.36
N VAL A 9 15.70 9.63 4.43
CA VAL A 9 15.96 8.19 4.64
C VAL A 9 16.99 7.99 5.74
N GLU A 10 18.00 8.87 5.82
CA GLU A 10 19.03 8.85 6.85
C GLU A 10 18.45 9.08 8.26
N GLU A 11 17.49 10.01 8.38
CA GLU A 11 16.77 10.23 9.64
C GLU A 11 15.97 9.00 10.06
N LEU A 12 15.35 8.30 9.11
CA LEU A 12 14.63 7.06 9.40
C LEU A 12 15.58 5.93 9.84
N ILE A 13 16.73 5.79 9.18
CA ILE A 13 17.77 4.83 9.58
C ILE A 13 18.21 5.10 11.02
N ALA A 14 18.59 6.34 11.31
CA ALA A 14 19.02 6.73 12.67
C ALA A 14 17.90 6.47 13.70
N ARG A 15 16.65 6.77 13.36
CA ARG A 15 15.51 6.54 14.23
C ARG A 15 15.32 5.05 14.57
N TYR A 16 15.44 4.15 13.59
CA TYR A 16 15.32 2.71 13.83
C TYR A 16 16.50 2.14 14.61
N GLU A 17 17.71 2.67 14.42
CA GLU A 17 18.86 2.30 15.22
C GLU A 17 18.68 2.67 16.70
N PHE A 18 18.09 3.84 16.99
CA PHE A 18 17.79 4.28 18.36
C PHE A 18 16.60 3.57 18.97
N GLU A 19 15.57 3.27 18.17
CA GLU A 19 14.31 2.69 18.62
C GLU A 19 13.93 1.45 17.76
N PRO A 20 14.63 0.31 17.91
CA PRO A 20 14.41 -0.88 17.07
C PRO A 20 13.02 -1.49 17.17
N GLY A 21 12.27 -1.16 18.22
CA GLY A 21 10.91 -1.65 18.48
C GLY A 21 9.80 -0.88 17.76
N LEU A 22 10.13 0.19 17.03
CA LEU A 22 9.14 0.96 16.27
C LEU A 22 8.46 0.11 15.20
N ARG A 23 7.13 0.23 15.12
CA ARG A 23 6.28 -0.52 14.19
C ARG A 23 5.65 0.42 13.18
N ASP A 24 6.47 0.97 12.31
CA ASP A 24 6.02 1.90 11.28
C ASP A 24 5.66 1.11 10.01
N ILE A 25 4.57 1.52 9.35
CA ILE A 25 4.13 0.97 8.07
C ILE A 25 4.17 2.09 7.04
N TYR A 26 4.85 1.87 5.92
CA TYR A 26 4.91 2.80 4.80
C TYR A 26 4.09 2.27 3.63
N VAL A 27 3.19 3.10 3.11
CA VAL A 27 2.28 2.79 2.01
C VAL A 27 2.40 3.81 0.89
N GLU A 28 1.81 3.53 -0.27
CA GLU A 28 1.93 4.37 -1.46
C GLU A 28 1.22 5.71 -1.33
N GLY A 29 0.00 5.71 -0.76
CA GLY A 29 -0.88 6.87 -0.73
C GLY A 29 -1.40 7.24 0.65
N GLU A 30 -1.95 8.44 0.72
CA GLU A 30 -2.65 8.91 1.93
C GLU A 30 -3.92 8.09 2.18
N PHE A 31 -4.63 7.73 1.11
CA PHE A 31 -5.82 6.90 1.20
C PHE A 31 -5.53 5.53 1.82
N ASP A 32 -4.43 4.88 1.41
CA ASP A 32 -3.99 3.59 1.97
C ASP A 32 -3.66 3.73 3.46
N SER A 33 -2.98 4.83 3.82
CA SER A 33 -2.66 5.15 5.21
C SER A 33 -3.92 5.34 6.05
N ASP A 34 -4.88 6.11 5.57
CA ASP A 34 -6.15 6.36 6.25
C ASP A 34 -6.95 5.07 6.41
N LEU A 35 -7.02 4.25 5.35
CA LEU A 35 -7.74 2.99 5.31
C LEU A 35 -7.19 1.99 6.32
N LEU A 36 -5.88 1.80 6.34
CA LEU A 36 -5.22 0.92 7.29
C LEU A 36 -5.34 1.43 8.72
N THR A 37 -5.19 2.75 8.93
CA THR A 37 -5.39 3.37 10.25
C THR A 37 -6.81 3.14 10.76
N ALA A 38 -7.81 3.32 9.91
CA ALA A 38 -9.21 3.07 10.25
C ALA A 38 -9.51 1.59 10.55
N SER A 39 -8.75 0.67 9.94
CA SER A 39 -8.91 -0.78 10.12
C SER A 39 -8.21 -1.32 11.38
N GLN A 40 -7.31 -0.55 11.99
CA GLN A 40 -6.62 -0.97 13.21
C GLN A 40 -7.61 -1.18 14.35
N ALA A 41 -7.53 -2.35 14.99
CA ALA A 41 -8.30 -2.61 16.21
C ALA A 41 -7.83 -1.66 17.33
N LYS A 42 -8.75 -1.10 18.10
CA LYS A 42 -8.48 -0.15 19.20
C LYS A 42 -7.47 -0.64 20.26
N ASN A 43 -7.11 -1.92 20.25
CA ASN A 43 -6.16 -2.54 21.17
C ASN A 43 -4.93 -3.12 20.45
N ALA A 44 -4.72 -2.83 19.16
CA ALA A 44 -3.49 -3.20 18.48
C ALA A 44 -2.33 -2.38 19.07
N ASN A 45 -1.18 -3.01 19.28
CA ASN A 45 0.06 -2.31 19.62
C ASN A 45 0.23 -1.15 18.65
N GLU A 46 0.53 0.03 19.15
CA GLU A 46 0.63 1.26 18.36
C GLU A 46 1.51 1.03 17.12
N GLN A 47 0.87 1.00 15.97
CA GLN A 47 1.51 0.98 14.68
C GLN A 47 1.22 2.32 14.03
N TYR A 48 2.26 2.99 13.56
CA TYR A 48 2.11 4.24 12.85
C TYR A 48 2.17 3.99 11.35
N ILE A 49 1.15 4.46 10.64
CA ILE A 49 1.03 4.25 9.20
C ILE A 49 1.28 5.56 8.49
N TYR A 50 2.23 5.55 7.57
CA TYR A 50 2.69 6.73 6.85
C TYR A 50 2.56 6.53 5.35
N SER A 51 2.01 7.51 4.65
CA SER A 51 2.17 7.55 3.20
C SER A 51 3.62 7.87 2.84
N ILE A 52 4.10 7.34 1.73
CA ILE A 52 5.46 7.63 1.24
C ILE A 52 5.67 9.12 0.93
N GLY A 53 4.57 9.88 0.81
CA GLY A 53 4.61 11.32 0.69
C GLY A 53 5.30 12.04 1.86
N THR A 54 5.33 11.43 3.04
CA THR A 54 5.98 11.95 4.26
C THR A 54 7.49 11.70 4.31
N VAL A 55 8.03 10.96 3.34
CA VAL A 55 9.47 10.65 3.26
C VAL A 55 10.08 11.33 2.03
N ASP A 56 11.22 11.95 2.20
CA ASP A 56 12.00 12.48 1.09
C ASP A 56 12.86 11.37 0.50
N ILE A 57 12.50 10.93 -0.70
CA ILE A 57 13.24 9.92 -1.47
C ILE A 57 13.93 10.63 -2.64
N PRO A 58 15.25 10.82 -2.57
CA PRO A 58 16.00 11.49 -3.62
C PRO A 58 15.93 10.75 -4.97
N ALA A 59 15.86 11.49 -6.07
CA ALA A 59 15.88 10.90 -7.41
C ALA A 59 17.13 10.04 -7.68
N ALA A 60 18.27 10.43 -7.10
CA ALA A 60 19.50 9.65 -7.20
C ALA A 60 19.37 8.26 -6.55
N LEU A 61 18.61 8.14 -5.45
CA LEU A 61 18.34 6.86 -4.80
C LEU A 61 17.48 5.96 -5.70
N LEU A 62 16.43 6.50 -6.31
CA LEU A 62 15.62 5.76 -7.27
C LEU A 62 16.45 5.25 -8.45
N GLN A 63 17.32 6.10 -9.00
CA GLN A 63 18.21 5.73 -10.11
C GLN A 63 19.20 4.62 -9.71
N SER A 64 19.75 4.64 -8.50
CA SER A 64 20.69 3.61 -8.02
C SER A 64 20.07 2.21 -7.96
N TYR A 65 18.75 2.14 -7.80
CA TYR A 65 17.98 0.89 -7.83
C TYR A 65 17.30 0.61 -9.16
N SER A 66 17.57 1.41 -10.20
CA SER A 66 16.90 1.33 -11.51
C SER A 66 15.39 1.46 -11.44
N LEU A 67 14.90 2.27 -10.49
CA LEU A 67 13.49 2.53 -10.25
C LEU A 67 13.06 3.86 -10.90
N THR A 68 11.80 3.93 -11.32
CA THR A 68 11.20 5.13 -11.88
C THR A 68 10.60 6.04 -10.81
N SER A 69 10.06 7.21 -11.21
CA SER A 69 9.34 8.10 -10.31
C SER A 69 7.90 7.61 -10.13
N GLY A 70 7.48 7.36 -8.92
CA GLY A 70 6.13 6.94 -8.56
C GLY A 70 6.10 6.51 -7.11
N ASN A 71 4.94 6.56 -6.46
CA ASN A 71 4.85 6.26 -5.04
C ASN A 71 5.26 4.82 -4.75
N LYS A 72 4.80 3.86 -5.52
CA LYS A 72 5.22 2.46 -5.45
C LYS A 72 6.74 2.31 -5.51
N GLN A 73 7.37 2.94 -6.50
CA GLN A 73 8.81 2.88 -6.69
C GLN A 73 9.57 3.53 -5.51
N ARG A 74 9.00 4.59 -4.93
CA ARG A 74 9.55 5.23 -3.74
C ARG A 74 9.46 4.34 -2.51
N VAL A 75 8.35 3.61 -2.31
CA VAL A 75 8.22 2.63 -1.22
C VAL A 75 9.23 1.49 -1.40
N LEU A 76 9.40 0.99 -2.62
CA LEU A 76 10.39 -0.04 -2.93
C LEU A 76 11.83 0.45 -2.68
N ALA A 77 12.15 1.69 -3.08
CA ALA A 77 13.45 2.29 -2.83
C ALA A 77 13.72 2.42 -1.32
N LEU A 78 12.72 2.88 -0.55
CA LEU A 78 12.81 2.95 0.90
C LEU A 78 13.08 1.57 1.51
N ALA A 79 12.31 0.55 1.10
CA ALA A 79 12.48 -0.81 1.60
C ALA A 79 13.89 -1.35 1.34
N LYS A 80 14.40 -1.15 0.14
CA LYS A 80 15.77 -1.57 -0.25
C LYS A 80 16.84 -0.84 0.57
N GLU A 81 16.70 0.47 0.72
CA GLU A 81 17.70 1.29 1.42
C GLU A 81 17.71 1.00 2.93
N LEU A 82 16.55 0.86 3.55
CA LEU A 82 16.46 0.44 4.96
C LEU A 82 17.06 -0.96 5.16
N ASN A 83 16.79 -1.91 4.26
CA ASN A 83 17.39 -3.24 4.35
C ASN A 83 18.90 -3.26 4.16
N ARG A 84 19.44 -2.35 3.35
CA ARG A 84 20.86 -2.23 3.11
C ARG A 84 21.61 -1.69 4.33
N ASN A 85 21.00 -0.75 5.05
CA ASN A 85 21.66 -0.02 6.12
C ASN A 85 21.33 -0.57 7.52
N LEU A 86 20.21 -1.27 7.68
CA LEU A 86 19.76 -1.79 8.96
C LEU A 86 20.04 -3.30 9.05
N GLU A 87 21.02 -3.68 9.86
CA GLU A 87 21.31 -5.07 10.19
C GLU A 87 20.56 -5.46 11.47
N GLY A 88 19.71 -6.50 11.41
CA GLY A 88 18.96 -6.97 12.57
C GLY A 88 17.48 -7.18 12.30
N ASN A 89 16.72 -7.33 13.39
CA ASN A 89 15.28 -7.57 13.33
C ASN A 89 14.50 -6.29 13.68
N PHE A 90 14.30 -5.45 12.70
CA PHE A 90 13.48 -4.24 12.80
C PHE A 90 12.03 -4.54 12.46
N GLN A 91 11.10 -3.79 13.06
CA GLN A 91 9.67 -4.06 12.94
C GLN A 91 8.92 -3.10 11.99
N TYR A 92 9.63 -2.34 11.16
CA TYR A 92 8.98 -1.58 10.09
C TYR A 92 8.47 -2.50 8.98
N LEU A 93 7.47 -2.05 8.25
CA LEU A 93 6.91 -2.73 7.08
C LEU A 93 6.70 -1.73 5.96
N CYS A 94 7.13 -2.07 4.76
CA CYS A 94 6.76 -1.39 3.53
C CYS A 94 5.68 -2.22 2.81
N LEU A 95 4.59 -1.58 2.42
CA LEU A 95 3.48 -2.24 1.74
C LEU A 95 3.21 -1.54 0.41
N THR A 96 3.17 -2.31 -0.66
CA THR A 96 2.85 -1.82 -2.00
C THR A 96 1.77 -2.65 -2.67
N ASP A 97 1.04 -2.01 -3.55
CA ASP A 97 0.05 -2.68 -4.37
C ASP A 97 0.73 -3.60 -5.39
N ARG A 98 0.15 -4.80 -5.54
CA ARG A 98 0.63 -5.78 -6.52
C ARG A 98 0.40 -5.31 -7.95
N ASP A 99 -0.68 -4.56 -8.21
CA ASP A 99 -1.11 -4.13 -9.55
C ASP A 99 -1.11 -5.28 -10.56
N LEU A 100 -0.54 -5.01 -11.74
CA LEU A 100 -0.32 -5.98 -12.79
C LEU A 100 1.09 -6.59 -12.79
N ASP A 101 1.97 -6.17 -11.87
CA ASP A 101 3.37 -6.62 -11.84
C ASP A 101 3.50 -8.12 -11.63
N PHE A 102 2.53 -8.72 -10.91
CA PHE A 102 2.43 -10.17 -10.75
C PHE A 102 2.43 -10.92 -12.10
N TRP A 103 1.82 -10.31 -13.14
CA TRP A 103 1.66 -10.95 -14.45
C TRP A 103 2.83 -10.69 -15.39
N PHE A 104 3.55 -9.58 -15.20
CA PHE A 104 4.50 -9.10 -16.21
C PHE A 104 5.95 -9.05 -15.74
N GLN A 105 6.23 -8.75 -14.48
CA GLN A 105 7.58 -8.45 -14.01
C GLN A 105 8.08 -9.40 -12.91
N GLY A 106 7.19 -10.19 -12.33
CA GLY A 106 7.48 -10.91 -11.10
C GLY A 106 7.56 -9.98 -9.89
N LEU A 107 7.31 -10.54 -8.72
CA LEU A 107 7.34 -9.79 -7.46
C LEU A 107 8.68 -10.04 -6.78
N GLU A 108 9.42 -8.96 -6.52
CA GLU A 108 10.68 -9.05 -5.79
C GLU A 108 10.40 -9.34 -4.30
N ASP A 109 11.13 -10.30 -3.73
CA ASP A 109 11.07 -10.59 -2.30
C ASP A 109 12.11 -9.71 -1.57
N ILE A 110 11.61 -8.71 -0.85
CA ILE A 110 12.42 -7.78 -0.08
C ILE A 110 12.05 -7.95 1.40
N ARG A 111 13.05 -8.09 2.26
CA ARG A 111 12.82 -8.17 3.71
C ARG A 111 12.02 -6.95 4.20
N ASN A 112 11.08 -7.15 5.10
CA ASN A 112 10.19 -6.10 5.63
C ASN A 112 9.40 -5.33 4.56
N HIS A 113 9.17 -5.98 3.41
CA HIS A 113 8.27 -5.50 2.38
C HIS A 113 7.22 -6.57 2.09
N LYS A 114 6.00 -6.15 1.82
CA LYS A 114 4.89 -7.01 1.41
C LYS A 114 4.16 -6.41 0.22
N TRP A 115 3.73 -7.28 -0.65
CA TRP A 115 2.79 -6.96 -1.71
C TRP A 115 1.37 -7.21 -1.20
N THR A 116 0.40 -6.40 -1.62
CA THR A 116 -1.01 -6.72 -1.35
C THR A 116 -1.37 -8.09 -1.93
N GLU A 117 -2.30 -8.80 -1.29
CA GLU A 117 -2.77 -10.10 -1.78
C GLU A 117 -3.48 -9.97 -3.12
N PHE A 118 -4.30 -8.93 -3.26
CA PHE A 118 -4.98 -8.56 -4.51
C PHE A 118 -4.16 -7.50 -5.26
N SER A 119 -4.66 -7.06 -6.41
CA SER A 119 -3.98 -6.02 -7.20
C SER A 119 -3.88 -4.68 -6.48
N SER A 120 -4.78 -4.39 -5.57
CA SER A 120 -4.73 -3.21 -4.70
C SER A 120 -5.36 -3.46 -3.34
N ILE A 121 -5.06 -2.60 -2.36
CA ILE A 121 -5.54 -2.74 -0.99
C ILE A 121 -7.07 -2.64 -0.91
N GLU A 122 -7.71 -1.83 -1.75
CA GLU A 122 -9.16 -1.65 -1.75
C GLU A 122 -9.91 -2.94 -2.07
N LEU A 123 -9.30 -3.86 -2.81
CA LEU A 123 -9.94 -5.12 -3.16
C LEU A 123 -10.18 -6.03 -1.96
N HIS A 124 -9.51 -5.82 -0.83
CA HIS A 124 -9.82 -6.51 0.42
C HIS A 124 -11.24 -6.18 0.93
N PHE A 125 -11.77 -5.02 0.54
CA PHE A 125 -13.15 -4.61 0.86
C PHE A 125 -14.17 -5.04 -0.19
N PHE A 126 -13.73 -5.65 -1.28
CA PHE A 126 -14.58 -6.13 -2.36
C PHE A 126 -15.22 -7.47 -1.98
N ASN A 127 -16.08 -7.45 -0.96
CA ASN A 127 -16.89 -8.61 -0.62
C ASN A 127 -18.39 -8.34 -0.87
N PRO A 128 -19.18 -9.37 -1.16
CA PRO A 128 -20.58 -9.21 -1.53
C PRO A 128 -21.43 -8.49 -0.48
N ASP A 129 -21.20 -8.74 0.80
CA ASP A 129 -21.99 -8.16 1.89
C ASP A 129 -21.67 -6.68 2.07
N PHE A 130 -20.39 -6.31 2.02
CA PHE A 130 -19.98 -4.92 2.06
C PHE A 130 -20.52 -4.14 0.87
N LEU A 131 -20.40 -4.67 -0.35
CA LEU A 131 -20.90 -4.02 -1.56
C LEU A 131 -22.41 -3.84 -1.52
N ARG A 132 -23.15 -4.86 -1.08
CA ARG A 132 -24.61 -4.77 -0.93
C ARG A 132 -24.99 -3.65 0.05
N HIS A 133 -24.32 -3.62 1.20
CA HIS A 133 -24.55 -2.60 2.20
C HIS A 133 -24.20 -1.19 1.68
N TYR A 134 -23.07 -1.04 1.04
CA TYR A 134 -22.60 0.22 0.47
C TYR A 134 -23.56 0.75 -0.61
N LEU A 135 -23.93 -0.09 -1.58
CA LEU A 135 -24.84 0.29 -2.67
C LEU A 135 -26.21 0.68 -2.14
N PHE A 136 -26.72 -0.03 -1.14
CA PHE A 136 -28.01 0.32 -0.53
C PHE A 136 -27.94 1.58 0.31
N THR A 137 -26.95 1.71 1.20
CA THR A 137 -26.91 2.77 2.22
C THR A 137 -26.36 4.07 1.66
N VAL A 138 -25.26 4.00 0.91
CA VAL A 138 -24.54 5.19 0.40
C VAL A 138 -25.11 5.60 -0.97
N CYS A 139 -25.19 4.66 -1.90
CA CYS A 139 -25.66 4.95 -3.25
C CYS A 139 -27.19 4.96 -3.37
N ARG A 140 -27.92 4.54 -2.32
CA ARG A 140 -29.39 4.43 -2.29
C ARG A 140 -29.97 3.64 -3.47
N THR A 141 -29.20 2.67 -3.96
CA THR A 141 -29.56 1.85 -5.13
C THR A 141 -30.20 0.56 -4.67
N LYS A 142 -31.42 0.28 -5.16
CA LYS A 142 -32.09 -0.99 -4.93
C LYS A 142 -31.75 -1.96 -6.06
N ILE A 143 -31.04 -3.03 -5.74
CA ILE A 143 -30.70 -4.07 -6.69
C ILE A 143 -31.60 -5.27 -6.43
N SER A 144 -32.43 -5.64 -7.42
CA SER A 144 -33.39 -6.72 -7.30
C SER A 144 -32.76 -8.12 -7.21
N CYS A 145 -31.66 -8.34 -7.93
CA CYS A 145 -30.88 -9.57 -7.87
C CYS A 145 -29.39 -9.21 -7.78
N PHE A 146 -28.85 -9.32 -6.58
CA PHE A 146 -27.48 -8.92 -6.30
C PHE A 146 -26.45 -9.85 -6.96
N GLU A 147 -26.75 -11.16 -7.02
CA GLU A 147 -25.87 -12.12 -7.69
C GLU A 147 -25.74 -11.85 -9.19
N SER A 148 -26.86 -11.52 -9.85
CA SER A 148 -26.84 -11.16 -11.28
C SER A 148 -26.07 -9.87 -11.52
N PHE A 149 -26.25 -8.88 -10.64
CA PHE A 149 -25.47 -7.62 -10.67
C PHE A 149 -23.97 -7.94 -10.53
N LEU A 150 -23.58 -8.71 -9.52
CA LEU A 150 -22.18 -9.03 -9.25
C LEU A 150 -21.54 -9.79 -10.41
N SER A 151 -22.25 -10.77 -10.98
CA SER A 151 -21.80 -11.53 -12.16
C SER A 151 -21.59 -10.64 -13.38
N SER A 152 -22.51 -9.70 -13.63
CA SER A 152 -22.39 -8.75 -14.74
C SER A 152 -21.22 -7.77 -14.50
N PHE A 153 -21.08 -7.28 -13.27
CA PHE A 153 -20.02 -6.36 -12.91
C PHE A 153 -18.63 -7.00 -13.03
N THR A 154 -18.46 -8.21 -12.51
CA THR A 154 -17.20 -8.95 -12.65
C THR A 154 -16.90 -9.30 -14.12
N GLY A 155 -17.91 -9.62 -14.93
CA GLY A 155 -17.76 -9.81 -16.36
C GLY A 155 -17.23 -8.56 -17.09
N ILE A 156 -17.77 -7.38 -16.76
CA ILE A 156 -17.30 -6.10 -17.32
C ILE A 156 -15.87 -5.80 -16.88
N LEU A 157 -15.54 -6.02 -15.61
CA LEU A 157 -14.17 -5.84 -15.12
C LEU A 157 -13.18 -6.77 -15.80
N SER A 158 -13.55 -8.03 -16.01
CA SER A 158 -12.71 -9.01 -16.73
C SER A 158 -12.47 -8.60 -18.17
N MET A 159 -13.50 -8.09 -18.86
CA MET A 159 -13.36 -7.57 -20.22
C MET A 159 -12.48 -6.32 -20.27
N ALA A 160 -12.68 -5.38 -19.33
CA ALA A 160 -11.86 -4.18 -19.23
C ALA A 160 -10.38 -4.52 -18.96
N PHE A 161 -10.14 -5.52 -18.12
CA PHE A 161 -8.79 -6.05 -17.85
C PHE A 161 -8.16 -6.64 -19.12
N ALA A 162 -8.89 -7.51 -19.83
CA ALA A 162 -8.39 -8.14 -21.06
C ALA A 162 -8.07 -7.12 -22.17
N LEU A 163 -8.78 -5.98 -22.20
CA LEU A 163 -8.49 -4.90 -23.17
C LEU A 163 -7.27 -4.05 -22.78
N ARG A 164 -6.83 -4.12 -21.52
CA ARG A 164 -5.70 -3.34 -21.00
C ARG A 164 -4.37 -4.12 -21.08
N CYS A 165 -4.44 -5.43 -21.14
CA CYS A 165 -3.29 -6.32 -21.33
C CYS A 165 -3.00 -6.60 -22.78
#